data_5143b2de7a62486274fee897fcf9b242
#
_entry.id   5143b2de7a62486274fee897fcf9b242
#
_cell.length_a   1.000
_cell.length_b   1.000
_cell.length_c   1.000
_cell.angle_alpha   90.00
_cell.angle_beta   90.00
_cell.angle_gamma   90.00
#
_symmetry.space_group_name_H-M   'P 1'
#
loop_
_entity.id
_entity.type
_entity.pdbx_description
1 polymer ?
#
loop_
_entity_poly.entity_id
_entity_poly.type
_entity_poly.pdbx_seq_one_letter_code
_entity_poly.pdbx_strand_id
1 'polypeptide(L)'
;MFIFIRPERYTFEFIEKYDYFSLSFLKDDFSNVHEVCGMQSGRYINKIKETNLNPIITKNGCMLFEESILSVECKKIYSHQMSQMNYENHEFHSMIKDKGSDHKMYIAEIIDIWVND
;
A
#
# COMPACT_ATOMS: atom_id res chain seq x y z
N MET A 1 4.66 -9.61 6.88
CA MET A 1 3.82 -8.88 5.88
C MET A 1 4.59 -8.79 4.57
N PHE A 2 3.95 -9.21 3.50
CA PHE A 2 4.48 -9.07 2.15
C PHE A 2 3.61 -8.10 1.38
N ILE A 3 4.21 -7.10 0.73
CA ILE A 3 3.48 -6.20 -0.16
C ILE A 3 4.20 -6.07 -1.48
N PHE A 4 3.45 -5.76 -2.54
CA PHE A 4 3.95 -5.64 -3.90
C PHE A 4 3.48 -4.32 -4.49
N ILE A 5 4.41 -3.46 -4.89
CA ILE A 5 4.08 -2.12 -5.38
C ILE A 5 4.80 -1.89 -6.70
N ARG A 6 4.08 -1.38 -7.69
CA ARG A 6 4.67 -0.98 -8.96
C ARG A 6 5.39 0.36 -8.82
N PRO A 7 6.58 0.51 -9.43
CA PRO A 7 7.35 1.76 -9.37
C PRO A 7 6.60 3.00 -9.86
N GLU A 8 5.61 2.84 -10.75
CA GLU A 8 4.83 3.97 -11.28
C GLU A 8 3.83 4.53 -10.27
N ARG A 9 3.49 3.79 -9.21
CA ARG A 9 2.52 4.25 -8.21
C ARG A 9 3.14 5.34 -7.32
N TYR A 10 2.33 6.34 -6.97
CA TYR A 10 2.77 7.40 -6.06
C TYR A 10 3.20 6.86 -4.70
N THR A 11 2.52 5.82 -4.21
CA THR A 11 2.87 5.13 -2.97
C THR A 11 4.31 4.61 -2.97
N PHE A 12 4.84 4.23 -4.13
CA PHE A 12 6.20 3.73 -4.28
C PHE A 12 7.25 4.74 -3.77
N GLU A 13 7.05 6.03 -4.04
CA GLU A 13 7.97 7.08 -3.61
C GLU A 13 8.09 7.11 -2.09
N PHE A 14 6.98 6.91 -1.38
CA PHE A 14 6.95 6.91 0.08
C PHE A 14 7.54 5.65 0.67
N ILE A 15 7.19 4.50 0.10
CA ILE A 15 7.69 3.20 0.57
C ILE A 15 9.21 3.09 0.41
N GLU A 16 9.78 3.66 -0.66
CA GLU A 16 11.22 3.69 -0.85
C GLU A 16 11.92 4.61 0.15
N LYS A 17 11.28 5.73 0.50
CA LYS A 17 11.87 6.78 1.32
C LYS A 17 11.85 6.46 2.82
N TYR A 18 10.80 5.82 3.31
CA TYR A 18 10.58 5.60 4.74
C TYR A 18 10.72 4.14 5.13
N ASP A 19 11.15 3.88 6.37
CA ASP A 19 11.32 2.52 6.88
C ASP A 19 10.02 1.89 7.35
N TYR A 20 9.03 2.72 7.72
CA TYR A 20 7.76 2.28 8.27
C TYR A 20 6.62 2.57 7.31
N PHE A 21 5.62 1.70 7.33
CA PHE A 21 4.37 1.93 6.61
C PHE A 21 3.22 1.29 7.38
N SER A 22 2.01 1.67 7.03
CA SER A 22 0.80 1.12 7.65
C SER A 22 -0.17 0.62 6.59
N LEU A 23 -0.98 -0.35 6.99
CA LEU A 23 -2.10 -0.88 6.20
C LEU A 23 -3.37 -0.67 7.00
N SER A 24 -4.40 -0.20 6.34
CA SER A 24 -5.71 0.05 6.95
C SER A 24 -6.78 -0.75 6.22
N PHE A 25 -7.58 -1.47 6.99
CA PHE A 25 -8.68 -2.27 6.49
C PHE A 25 -9.99 -1.63 6.95
N LEU A 26 -10.78 -1.17 5.99
CA LEU A 26 -12.02 -0.45 6.24
C LEU A 26 -13.22 -1.39 6.13
N LYS A 27 -14.37 -0.96 6.68
CA LYS A 27 -15.64 -1.69 6.52
C LYS A 27 -16.14 -1.56 5.08
N ASP A 28 -17.05 -2.45 4.69
CA ASP A 28 -17.62 -2.49 3.34
C ASP A 28 -18.37 -1.20 2.96
N ASP A 29 -18.96 -0.50 3.94
CA ASP A 29 -19.65 0.77 3.70
C ASP A 29 -18.69 1.92 3.31
N PHE A 30 -17.39 1.69 3.33
CA PHE A 30 -16.37 2.61 2.82
C PHE A 30 -15.87 2.22 1.42
N SER A 31 -16.66 1.53 0.62
CA SER A 31 -16.28 1.10 -0.74
C SER A 31 -15.87 2.26 -1.65
N ASN A 32 -16.47 3.44 -1.49
CA ASN A 32 -16.10 4.64 -2.23
C ASN A 32 -14.65 5.08 -1.94
N VAL A 33 -14.17 4.84 -0.73
CA VAL A 33 -12.77 5.12 -0.36
C VAL A 33 -11.83 4.23 -1.18
N HIS A 34 -12.13 2.95 -1.29
CA HIS A 34 -11.35 2.02 -2.08
C HIS A 34 -11.34 2.41 -3.56
N GLU A 35 -12.46 2.87 -4.08
CA GLU A 35 -12.57 3.34 -5.46
C GLU A 35 -11.67 4.55 -5.68
N VAL A 36 -11.77 5.58 -4.86
CA VAL A 36 -10.94 6.79 -4.96
C VAL A 36 -9.45 6.45 -4.84
N CYS A 37 -9.08 5.64 -3.85
CA CYS A 37 -7.68 5.28 -3.62
C CYS A 37 -7.12 4.35 -4.70
N GLY A 38 -7.95 3.50 -5.29
CA GLY A 38 -7.53 2.57 -6.34
C GLY A 38 -7.49 3.17 -7.74
N MET A 39 -8.39 4.12 -8.04
CA MET A 39 -8.57 4.67 -9.38
C MET A 39 -7.83 5.98 -9.62
N GLN A 40 -7.54 6.75 -8.58
CA GLN A 40 -6.92 8.06 -8.67
C GLN A 40 -5.59 8.12 -7.94
N SER A 41 -4.59 8.76 -8.57
CA SER A 41 -3.27 8.90 -7.96
C SER A 41 -3.25 10.05 -6.95
N GLY A 42 -2.56 9.86 -5.83
CA GLY A 42 -2.29 10.92 -4.85
C GLY A 42 -1.46 12.08 -5.40
N ARG A 43 -0.85 11.92 -6.60
CA ARG A 43 -0.17 13.02 -7.31
C ARG A 43 -1.16 14.09 -7.77
N TYR A 44 -2.42 13.70 -8.01
CA TYR A 44 -3.42 14.58 -8.62
C TYR A 44 -4.52 14.99 -7.65
N ILE A 45 -4.72 14.26 -6.57
CA ILE A 45 -5.76 14.55 -5.57
C ILE A 45 -5.23 14.36 -4.15
N ASN A 46 -5.86 15.06 -3.20
CA ASN A 46 -5.66 14.78 -1.78
C ASN A 46 -6.67 13.71 -1.37
N LYS A 47 -6.23 12.46 -1.27
CA LYS A 47 -7.10 11.32 -0.98
C LYS A 47 -7.76 11.42 0.39
N ILE A 48 -7.09 11.98 1.39
CA ILE A 48 -7.66 12.17 2.73
C ILE A 48 -8.85 13.11 2.66
N LYS A 49 -8.69 14.24 1.97
CA LYS A 49 -9.77 15.23 1.82
C LYS A 49 -10.95 14.67 1.01
N GLU A 50 -10.65 13.94 -0.08
CA GLU A 50 -11.68 13.37 -0.95
C GLU A 50 -12.47 12.25 -0.27
N THR A 51 -11.84 11.49 0.63
CA THR A 51 -12.47 10.35 1.30
C THR A 51 -13.12 10.70 2.63
N ASN A 52 -12.84 11.89 3.18
CA ASN A 52 -13.31 12.34 4.50
C ASN A 52 -12.90 11.41 5.66
N LEU A 53 -11.80 10.66 5.49
CA LEU A 53 -11.27 9.84 6.57
C LEU A 53 -10.55 10.70 7.61
N ASN A 54 -10.55 10.24 8.85
CA ASN A 54 -9.89 10.93 9.97
C ASN A 54 -8.55 10.28 10.26
N PRO A 55 -7.42 10.93 9.87
CA PRO A 55 -6.10 10.33 10.07
C PRO A 55 -5.62 10.43 11.51
N ILE A 56 -4.88 9.39 11.92
CA ILE A 56 -4.19 9.35 13.20
C ILE A 56 -2.72 9.05 12.88
N ILE A 57 -1.79 9.83 13.45
CA ILE A 57 -0.37 9.63 13.21
C ILE A 57 0.25 8.84 14.35
N THR A 58 0.96 7.76 14.03
CA THR A 58 1.68 6.95 15.02
C THR A 58 2.99 7.63 15.41
N LYS A 59 3.62 7.14 16.48
CA LYS A 59 4.93 7.69 16.90
C LYS A 59 6.03 7.45 15.86
N ASN A 60 5.88 6.45 14.99
CA ASN A 60 6.83 6.18 13.89
C ASN A 60 6.49 6.97 12.62
N GLY A 61 5.49 7.84 12.67
CA GLY A 61 5.12 8.69 11.54
C GLY A 61 4.18 8.06 10.54
N CYS A 62 3.64 6.88 10.82
CA CYS A 62 2.66 6.24 9.96
C CYS A 62 1.27 6.82 10.15
N MET A 63 0.45 6.75 9.13
CA MET A 63 -0.92 7.23 9.17
C MET A 63 -1.90 6.06 9.31
N LEU A 64 -2.74 6.14 10.33
CA LEU A 64 -3.88 5.25 10.52
C LEU A 64 -5.15 6.04 10.30
N PHE A 65 -6.28 5.36 10.21
CA PHE A 65 -7.59 6.02 10.08
C PHE A 65 -8.55 5.51 11.15
N GLU A 66 -9.28 6.44 11.79
CA GLU A 66 -10.26 6.10 12.83
C GLU A 66 -11.32 5.11 12.34
N GLU A 67 -11.65 5.16 11.05
CA GLU A 67 -12.69 4.34 10.41
C GLU A 67 -12.23 2.91 10.13
N SER A 68 -10.95 2.60 10.36
CA SER A 68 -10.42 1.25 10.13
C SER A 68 -10.89 0.26 11.17
N ILE A 69 -11.30 -0.92 10.73
CA ILE A 69 -11.59 -2.04 11.64
C ILE A 69 -10.31 -2.74 12.08
N LEU A 70 -9.28 -2.65 11.26
CA LEU A 70 -7.97 -3.21 11.54
C LEU A 70 -6.92 -2.30 10.93
N SER A 71 -5.89 -2.00 11.68
CA SER A 71 -4.72 -1.27 11.19
C SER A 71 -3.46 -2.00 11.63
N VAL A 72 -2.48 -2.05 10.73
CA VAL A 72 -1.23 -2.75 10.96
C VAL A 72 -0.09 -1.79 10.64
N GLU A 73 0.85 -1.62 11.57
CA GLU A 73 2.06 -0.86 11.34
C GLU A 73 3.22 -1.81 11.13
N CYS A 74 4.02 -1.56 10.10
CA CYS A 74 5.10 -2.44 9.68
C CYS A 74 6.40 -1.68 9.53
N LYS A 75 7.52 -2.40 9.74
CA LYS A 75 8.85 -1.90 9.47
C LYS A 75 9.49 -2.74 8.37
N LYS A 76 9.97 -2.10 7.31
CA LYS A 76 10.64 -2.81 6.20
C LYS A 76 11.88 -3.52 6.70
N ILE A 77 12.07 -4.78 6.29
CA ILE A 77 13.25 -5.57 6.59
C ILE A 77 13.96 -6.08 5.34
N TYR A 78 13.27 -6.16 4.21
CA TYR A 78 13.84 -6.67 2.96
C TYR A 78 13.02 -6.16 1.78
N SER A 79 13.70 -5.91 0.65
CA SER A 79 13.00 -5.61 -0.60
C SER A 79 13.73 -6.24 -1.77
N HIS A 80 12.98 -6.57 -2.82
CA HIS A 80 13.51 -7.20 -4.02
C HIS A 80 12.67 -6.80 -5.23
N GLN A 81 13.34 -6.32 -6.28
CA GLN A 81 12.69 -6.03 -7.54
C GLN A 81 12.37 -7.35 -8.26
N MET A 82 11.10 -7.59 -8.55
CA MET A 82 10.71 -8.77 -9.31
C MET A 82 11.22 -8.67 -10.74
N SER A 83 11.62 -9.80 -11.31
CA SER A 83 12.28 -9.86 -12.61
C SER A 83 11.59 -10.87 -13.52
N GLN A 84 11.55 -10.57 -14.82
CA GLN A 84 11.04 -11.46 -15.86
C GLN A 84 11.67 -12.85 -15.75
N MET A 85 12.96 -12.92 -15.43
CA MET A 85 13.71 -14.17 -15.36
C MET A 85 13.20 -15.13 -14.29
N ASN A 86 12.53 -14.60 -13.28
CA ASN A 86 12.04 -15.40 -12.15
C ASN A 86 10.57 -15.83 -12.28
N TYR A 87 9.90 -15.41 -13.36
CA TYR A 87 8.52 -15.87 -13.63
C TYR A 87 8.55 -17.25 -14.28
N GLU A 88 7.84 -18.18 -13.67
CA GLU A 88 7.68 -19.54 -14.20
C GLU A 88 6.75 -19.57 -15.42
N ASN A 89 5.79 -18.62 -15.46
CA ASN A 89 4.83 -18.49 -16.56
C ASN A 89 5.08 -17.19 -17.31
N HIS A 90 5.67 -17.29 -18.51
CA HIS A 90 6.01 -16.11 -19.32
C HIS A 90 4.78 -15.41 -19.92
N GLU A 91 3.73 -16.15 -20.20
CA GLU A 91 2.44 -15.60 -20.67
C GLU A 91 1.83 -14.69 -19.60
N PHE A 92 1.83 -15.19 -18.37
CA PHE A 92 1.32 -14.42 -17.23
C PHE A 92 2.16 -13.14 -17.01
N HIS A 93 3.47 -13.24 -17.14
CA HIS A 93 4.35 -12.07 -17.02
C HIS A 93 4.04 -11.02 -18.09
N SER A 94 3.79 -11.44 -19.33
CA SER A 94 3.44 -10.53 -20.42
C SER A 94 2.13 -9.78 -20.12
N MET A 95 1.15 -10.47 -19.55
CA MET A 95 -0.12 -9.85 -19.17
C MET A 95 0.07 -8.78 -18.10
N ILE A 96 0.93 -9.02 -17.12
CA ILE A 96 1.24 -8.06 -16.06
C ILE A 96 1.99 -6.86 -16.62
N LYS A 97 2.97 -7.10 -17.50
CA LYS A 97 3.82 -6.06 -18.08
C LYS A 97 3.03 -5.07 -18.94
N ASP A 98 1.95 -5.51 -19.58
CA ASP A 98 1.07 -4.63 -20.36
C ASP A 98 0.43 -3.54 -19.50
N LYS A 99 0.39 -3.73 -18.18
CA LYS A 99 -0.20 -2.79 -17.21
C LYS A 99 0.83 -1.90 -16.52
N GLY A 100 2.12 -2.07 -16.80
CA GLY A 100 3.20 -1.30 -16.19
C GLY A 100 4.45 -2.13 -15.93
N SER A 101 5.37 -1.59 -15.14
CA SER A 101 6.60 -2.27 -14.76
C SER A 101 6.34 -3.42 -13.78
N ASP A 102 7.34 -4.31 -13.63
CA ASP A 102 7.28 -5.35 -12.63
C ASP A 102 7.18 -4.74 -11.23
N HIS A 103 6.44 -5.42 -10.36
CA HIS A 103 6.29 -5.02 -8.96
C HIS A 103 7.62 -5.15 -8.22
N LYS A 104 7.82 -4.29 -7.24
CA LYS A 104 8.85 -4.49 -6.23
C LYS A 104 8.21 -5.12 -5.01
N MET A 105 8.82 -6.18 -4.49
CA MET A 105 8.36 -6.88 -3.30
C MET A 105 9.02 -6.28 -2.06
N TYR A 106 8.24 -6.11 -1.02
CA TYR A 106 8.73 -5.71 0.30
C TYR A 106 8.30 -6.72 1.34
N ILE A 107 9.24 -7.11 2.19
CA ILE A 107 8.96 -7.92 3.37
C ILE A 107 9.11 -7.00 4.57
N ALA A 108 8.13 -7.02 5.45
CA ALA A 108 8.11 -6.14 6.62
C ALA A 108 7.69 -6.88 7.88
N GLU A 109 8.28 -6.50 8.99
CA GLU A 109 7.89 -6.97 10.30
C GLU A 109 6.65 -6.21 10.76
N ILE A 110 5.65 -6.93 11.25
CA ILE A 110 4.48 -6.30 11.88
C ILE A 110 4.90 -5.90 13.30
N ILE A 111 4.91 -4.60 13.57
CA ILE A 111 5.36 -4.07 14.85
C ILE A 111 4.20 -3.68 15.77
N ASP A 112 3.02 -3.41 15.22
CA ASP A 112 1.84 -3.10 16.01
C ASP A 112 0.56 -3.36 15.22
N ILE A 113 -0.52 -3.67 15.95
CA ILE A 113 -1.84 -3.96 15.39
C ILE A 113 -2.89 -3.24 16.23
N TRP A 114 -3.81 -2.54 15.58
CA TRP A 114 -4.96 -1.91 16.24
C TRP A 114 -6.23 -2.50 15.68
N VAL A 115 -7.11 -2.91 16.57
CA VAL A 115 -8.43 -3.48 16.22
C VAL A 115 -9.50 -2.54 16.78
N ASN A 116 -10.45 -2.19 15.93
CA ASN A 116 -11.56 -1.33 16.29
C ASN A 116 -12.88 -2.07 16.04
N ASP A 117 -13.64 -2.26 17.10
CA ASP A 117 -14.91 -3.01 17.06
C ASP A 117 -16.03 -2.25 16.36
#